data_475ed236222c7a69a82d92b3bb5de906
#
_entry.id   475ed236222c7a69a82d92b3bb5de906
#
_cell.length_a   1.000
_cell.length_b   1.000
_cell.length_c   1.000
_cell.angle_alpha   90.00
_cell.angle_beta   90.00
_cell.angle_gamma   90.00
#
_symmetry.space_group_name_H-M   'P 1'
#
loop_
_entity.id
_entity.type
_entity.pdbx_description
1 polymer ?
#
loop_
_entity_poly.entity_id
_entity_poly.type
_entity_poly.pdbx_seq_one_letter_code
_entity_poly.pdbx_strand_id
1 'polypeptide(L)'
;MKEINVNEIDKIKDPYIIDVREESELLETGTIKGAVHIPMMTVPNNLNKIPKYREVYILCRSGRRSYEVAAYLSELGYDVINLEGGILEYKGKLYK
;
A
#
# COMPACT_ATOMS: atom_id res chain seq x y z
N MET A 1 1.40 -13.16 6.29
CA MET A 1 1.52 -11.78 5.83
C MET A 1 2.17 -10.97 6.94
N LYS A 2 3.09 -10.06 6.59
CA LYS A 2 3.80 -9.24 7.55
C LYS A 2 3.15 -7.86 7.69
N GLU A 3 3.44 -7.21 8.81
CA GLU A 3 3.08 -5.80 9.02
C GLU A 3 4.29 -5.05 9.52
N ILE A 4 4.47 -3.81 9.05
CA ILE A 4 5.47 -2.89 9.58
C ILE A 4 4.80 -1.54 9.79
N ASN A 5 5.34 -0.73 10.69
CA ASN A 5 4.86 0.64 10.83
C ASN A 5 5.12 1.40 9.53
N VAL A 6 4.17 2.22 9.11
CA VAL A 6 4.26 2.95 7.84
C VAL A 6 5.56 3.77 7.74
N ASN A 7 6.06 4.28 8.85
CA ASN A 7 7.27 5.09 8.84
C ASN A 7 8.54 4.30 8.55
N GLU A 8 8.48 2.96 8.64
CA GLU A 8 9.61 2.12 8.27
C GLU A 8 9.85 2.10 6.77
N ILE A 9 8.84 2.51 5.98
CA ILE A 9 8.95 2.48 4.52
C ILE A 9 10.10 3.33 3.99
N ASP A 10 10.43 4.42 4.69
CA ASP A 10 11.49 5.31 4.26
C ASP A 10 12.89 4.69 4.36
N LYS A 11 13.00 3.58 5.08
CA LYS A 11 14.27 2.86 5.24
C LYS A 11 14.47 1.77 4.18
N ILE A 12 13.46 1.55 3.34
CA ILE A 12 13.47 0.48 2.36
C ILE A 12 13.81 1.07 0.99
N LYS A 13 14.80 0.49 0.32
CA LYS A 13 15.23 0.96 -0.99
C LYS A 13 14.25 0.49 -2.07
N ASP A 14 13.76 1.46 -2.86
CA ASP A 14 12.85 1.20 -3.99
C ASP A 14 11.68 0.29 -3.64
N PRO A 15 10.91 0.61 -2.60
CA PRO A 15 9.79 -0.26 -2.23
C PRO A 15 8.68 -0.19 -3.28
N TYR A 16 8.05 -1.33 -3.54
CA TYR A 16 6.86 -1.34 -4.40
C TYR A 16 5.66 -1.12 -3.48
N ILE A 17 5.07 0.07 -3.56
CA ILE A 17 3.96 0.48 -2.68
C ILE A 17 2.68 0.56 -3.50
N ILE A 18 1.61 0.01 -2.99
CA ILE A 18 0.27 0.13 -3.58
C ILE A 18 -0.61 0.87 -2.61
N ASP A 19 -1.14 2.02 -3.04
CA ASP A 19 -2.13 2.79 -2.27
C ASP A 19 -3.50 2.32 -2.73
N VAL A 20 -4.27 1.76 -1.79
CA VAL A 20 -5.57 1.16 -2.11
C VAL A 20 -6.75 2.07 -1.75
N ARG A 21 -6.46 3.35 -1.46
CA ARG A 21 -7.50 4.34 -1.16
C ARG A 21 -8.24 4.75 -2.43
N GLU A 22 -9.30 5.53 -2.25
CA GLU A 22 -10.03 6.11 -3.37
C GLU A 22 -9.28 7.31 -3.93
N GLU A 23 -9.53 7.62 -5.21
CA GLU A 23 -8.85 8.73 -5.89
C GLU A 23 -9.04 10.05 -5.14
N SER A 24 -10.24 10.28 -4.62
CA SER A 24 -10.52 11.52 -3.88
C SER A 24 -9.61 11.69 -2.66
N GLU A 25 -9.23 10.59 -2.03
CA GLU A 25 -8.33 10.65 -0.87
C GLU A 25 -6.92 11.05 -1.30
N LEU A 26 -6.45 10.53 -2.42
CA LEU A 26 -5.13 10.91 -2.94
C LEU A 26 -5.11 12.38 -3.36
N LEU A 27 -6.19 12.85 -3.97
CA LEU A 27 -6.29 14.26 -4.37
C LEU A 27 -6.27 15.18 -3.16
N GLU A 28 -6.83 14.74 -2.05
CA GLU A 28 -6.88 15.55 -0.83
C GLU A 28 -5.53 15.61 -0.12
N THR A 29 -4.89 14.48 0.09
CA THR A 29 -3.69 14.41 0.93
C THR A 29 -2.39 14.21 0.18
N GLY A 30 -2.46 13.70 -1.05
CA GLY A 30 -1.29 13.14 -1.71
C GLY A 30 -1.02 11.73 -1.20
N THR A 31 0.06 11.12 -1.68
CA THR A 31 0.47 9.78 -1.28
C THR A 31 1.98 9.71 -1.14
N ILE A 32 2.49 8.55 -0.74
CA ILE A 32 3.93 8.34 -0.61
C ILE A 32 4.53 8.28 -2.01
N LYS A 33 5.68 8.90 -2.18
CA LYS A 33 6.37 8.98 -3.48
C LYS A 33 6.53 7.59 -4.09
N GLY A 34 6.14 7.47 -5.33
CA GLY A 34 6.29 6.22 -6.09
C GLY A 34 5.17 5.21 -5.88
N ALA A 35 4.19 5.51 -5.02
CA ALA A 35 3.09 4.57 -4.80
C ALA A 35 2.25 4.42 -6.07
N VAL A 36 1.88 3.17 -6.36
CA VAL A 36 0.98 2.83 -7.45
C VAL A 36 -0.43 2.86 -6.90
N HIS A 37 -1.34 3.56 -7.56
CA HIS A 37 -2.71 3.66 -7.08
C HIS A 37 -3.58 2.56 -7.67
N ILE A 38 -4.07 1.67 -6.82
CA ILE A 38 -5.02 0.62 -7.20
C ILE A 38 -6.10 0.61 -6.12
N PRO A 39 -7.25 1.28 -6.37
CA PRO A 39 -8.32 1.30 -5.38
C PRO A 39 -8.72 -0.10 -4.94
N MET A 40 -9.00 -0.26 -3.65
CA MET A 40 -9.25 -1.56 -3.03
C MET A 40 -10.18 -2.48 -3.83
N MET A 41 -11.31 -1.95 -4.26
CA MET A 41 -12.31 -2.76 -4.96
C MET A 41 -11.88 -3.18 -6.35
N THR A 42 -10.86 -2.56 -6.91
CA THR A 42 -10.36 -2.88 -8.25
C THR A 42 -9.15 -3.82 -8.21
N VAL A 43 -8.64 -4.15 -7.03
CA VAL A 43 -7.47 -5.01 -6.90
C VAL A 43 -7.63 -6.34 -7.65
N PRO A 44 -8.75 -7.07 -7.51
CA PRO A 44 -8.89 -8.34 -8.23
C PRO A 44 -8.79 -8.21 -9.75
N ASN A 45 -9.13 -7.05 -10.30
CA ASN A 45 -9.06 -6.83 -11.75
C ASN A 45 -7.71 -6.26 -12.19
N ASN A 46 -6.81 -6.04 -11.27
CA ASN A 46 -5.51 -5.43 -11.55
C ASN A 46 -4.33 -6.26 -11.04
N LEU A 47 -4.54 -7.57 -10.86
CA LEU A 47 -3.48 -8.44 -10.35
C LEU A 47 -2.26 -8.47 -11.26
N ASN A 48 -2.47 -8.25 -12.57
CA ASN A 48 -1.37 -8.20 -13.52
C ASN A 48 -0.40 -7.03 -13.28
N LYS A 49 -0.82 -6.03 -12.49
CA LYS A 49 0.03 -4.89 -12.14
C LYS A 49 0.82 -5.11 -10.86
N ILE A 50 0.60 -6.25 -10.20
CA ILE A 50 1.21 -6.52 -8.89
C ILE A 50 2.25 -7.63 -9.06
N PRO A 51 3.52 -7.34 -8.78
CA PRO A 51 4.58 -8.34 -8.92
C PRO A 51 4.50 -9.42 -7.85
N LYS A 52 4.78 -10.67 -8.24
CA LYS A 52 4.86 -11.80 -7.31
C LYS A 52 6.30 -12.10 -6.90
N TYR A 53 7.26 -11.49 -7.58
CA TYR A 53 8.68 -11.81 -7.39
C TYR A 53 9.39 -10.91 -6.38
N ARG A 54 8.65 -10.03 -5.74
CA ARG A 54 9.23 -9.10 -4.76
C ARG A 54 8.21 -8.74 -3.71
N GLU A 55 8.67 -8.16 -2.61
CA GLU A 55 7.79 -7.67 -1.55
C GLU A 55 6.96 -6.49 -2.04
N VAL A 56 5.68 -6.48 -1.68
CA VAL A 56 4.73 -5.43 -2.06
C VAL A 56 4.15 -4.85 -0.77
N TYR A 57 4.18 -3.54 -0.63
CA TYR A 57 3.73 -2.84 0.56
C TYR A 57 2.38 -2.21 0.29
N ILE A 58 1.41 -2.48 1.15
CA ILE A 58 0.03 -2.03 0.94
C ILE A 58 -0.28 -0.87 1.89
N LEU A 59 -0.75 0.24 1.31
CA LEU A 59 -0.98 1.50 2.00
C LEU A 59 -2.44 1.91 1.93
N CYS A 60 -3.00 2.37 3.05
CA CYS A 60 -4.29 3.04 3.04
C CYS A 60 -4.27 4.18 4.06
N ARG A 61 -5.43 4.67 4.48
CA ARG A 61 -5.51 5.80 5.39
C ARG A 61 -5.04 5.44 6.80
N SER A 62 -5.57 4.34 7.36
CA SER A 62 -5.29 3.95 8.76
C SER A 62 -4.60 2.60 8.91
N GLY A 63 -4.42 1.86 7.82
CA GLY A 63 -3.84 0.52 7.87
C GLY A 63 -4.88 -0.59 7.86
N ARG A 64 -6.17 -0.26 7.87
CA ARG A 64 -7.25 -1.26 7.96
C ARG A 64 -7.64 -1.86 6.61
N ARG A 65 -7.95 -1.02 5.63
CA ARG A 65 -8.27 -1.50 4.27
C ARG A 65 -7.07 -2.22 3.67
N SER A 66 -5.87 -1.68 3.90
CA SER A 66 -4.64 -2.27 3.39
C SER A 66 -4.39 -3.64 4.02
N TYR A 67 -4.76 -3.83 5.29
CA TYR A 67 -4.66 -5.14 5.93
C TYR A 67 -5.50 -6.18 5.17
N GLU A 68 -6.75 -5.81 4.85
CA GLU A 68 -7.65 -6.72 4.14
C GLU A 68 -7.13 -7.04 2.73
N VAL A 69 -6.61 -6.05 2.03
CA VAL A 69 -6.02 -6.28 0.70
C VAL A 69 -4.79 -7.17 0.82
N ALA A 70 -3.93 -6.91 1.81
CA ALA A 70 -2.74 -7.71 2.03
C ALA A 70 -3.10 -9.17 2.33
N ALA A 71 -4.13 -9.40 3.15
CA ALA A 71 -4.59 -10.75 3.46
C ALA A 71 -5.07 -11.47 2.19
N TYR A 72 -5.85 -10.78 1.37
CA TYR A 72 -6.33 -11.31 0.10
C TYR A 72 -5.17 -11.70 -0.83
N LEU A 73 -4.23 -10.78 -1.00
CA LEU A 73 -3.09 -11.03 -1.88
C LEU A 73 -2.17 -12.14 -1.34
N SER A 74 -2.01 -12.19 -0.02
CA SER A 74 -1.21 -13.23 0.61
C SER A 74 -1.74 -14.62 0.29
N GLU A 75 -3.07 -14.79 0.33
CA GLU A 75 -3.70 -16.06 0.00
C GLU A 75 -3.48 -16.44 -1.47
N LEU A 76 -3.29 -15.46 -2.34
CA LEU A 76 -3.02 -15.68 -3.75
C LEU A 76 -1.53 -15.92 -4.04
N GLY A 77 -0.69 -15.93 -3.01
CA GLY A 77 0.73 -16.23 -3.16
C GLY A 77 1.64 -15.02 -3.34
N TYR A 78 1.12 -13.82 -3.13
CA TYR A 78 1.93 -12.61 -3.17
C TYR A 78 2.69 -12.42 -1.84
N ASP A 79 3.87 -11.83 -1.91
CA ASP A 79 4.67 -11.50 -0.74
C ASP A 79 4.31 -10.08 -0.33
N VAL A 80 3.37 -9.94 0.58
CA VAL A 80 2.79 -8.65 0.93
C VAL A 80 3.06 -8.25 2.37
N ILE A 81 3.18 -6.94 2.56
CA ILE A 81 3.44 -6.33 3.86
C ILE A 81 2.43 -5.19 4.04
N ASN A 82 1.66 -5.25 5.12
CA ASN A 82 0.74 -4.15 5.42
C ASN A 82 1.49 -3.01 6.10
N LEU A 83 1.24 -1.79 5.65
CA LEU A 83 1.79 -0.58 6.26
C LEU A 83 0.86 -0.11 7.38
N GLU A 84 1.18 -0.53 8.59
CA GLU A 84 0.40 -0.22 9.77
C GLU A 84 0.41 1.27 10.08
N GLY A 85 -0.74 1.82 10.44
CA GLY A 85 -0.88 3.24 10.73
C GLY A 85 -1.23 4.09 9.52
N GLY A 86 -0.83 3.65 8.33
CA GLY A 86 -1.20 4.29 7.07
C GLY A 86 -0.80 5.76 6.95
N ILE A 87 -1.50 6.47 6.07
CA ILE A 87 -1.24 7.89 5.80
C ILE A 87 -1.35 8.74 7.08
N LEU A 88 -2.30 8.38 7.96
CA LEU A 88 -2.53 9.15 9.20
C LEU A 88 -1.31 9.22 10.10
N GLU A 89 -0.50 8.17 10.14
CA GLU A 89 0.68 8.11 11.01
C GLU A 89 1.97 8.37 10.26
N TYR A 90 1.92 8.50 8.95
CA TYR A 90 3.13 8.73 8.17
C TYR A 90 3.67 10.14 8.42
N LYS A 91 4.94 10.23 8.80
CA LYS A 91 5.60 11.50 9.14
C LYS A 91 6.41 12.08 7.99
N GLY A 92 6.56 11.33 6.91
CA GLY A 92 7.30 11.79 5.75
C GLY A 92 6.46 12.71 4.88
N LYS A 93 7.05 13.13 3.75
CA LYS A 93 6.38 14.02 2.82
C LYS A 93 5.40 13.25 1.93
N LEU A 94 4.23 13.84 1.69
CA LEU A 94 3.25 13.31 0.75
C LEU A 94 3.27 14.13 -0.53
N TYR A 95 3.01 13.47 -1.65
CA TYR A 95 3.07 14.05 -2.99
C TYR A 95 1.72 13.92 -3.67
N LYS A 96 1.25 15.00 -4.26
CA LYS A 96 -0.01 14.98 -5.01
C LYS A 96 0.20 14.72 -6.49
#